data_d472ca3307d67fbf0adb9778ef6b1336
#
_entry.id   d472ca3307d67fbf0adb9778ef6b1336
#
_cell.length_a   1.000
_cell.length_b   1.000
_cell.length_c   1.000
_cell.angle_alpha   90.00
_cell.angle_beta   90.00
_cell.angle_gamma   90.00
#
_symmetry.space_group_name_H-M   'P 1'
#
loop_
_entity.id
_entity.type
_entity.pdbx_description
1 polymer ?
#
loop_
_entity_poly.entity_id
_entity_poly.type
_entity_poly.pdbx_seq_one_letter_code
_entity_poly.pdbx_strand_id
1 'polypeptide(L)'
;MSFVKETVDKLLKGYDIRLRPDFGGPPVAVGMSIDVASIDMVSEVNMDYTLTMYFQQYWRDKRLAYLGIPLNLTLDNRVADQLWVPDTYFLNDKKSFVHGVTVKNRMIRLHPDGTVLYGLRITTTAACMMDLRRYPLDEQNCTLEIESYGYTTDDIEFYWKGGDTAVTGVTRIELPQFSIVDYKLVSRNVVFSTGAYPRLSLSFKLRRNIGYFILQTYMPSILITILSWVSFWINYDASAARVALGITTVLTMTTINTHLRETLPKIPYVKAIDMYLMGCFVFVFLALLEYAFVNYIFFGRGPQMQKKLAEKALKANNERSKYEKPKSFLEGVNCKFSSLKQSNQVQGRRHSQRVDSQGNILLTTLEIHNEVGSNEITTTLSETHNSSSMVFDNSGIQYRKQSAPQDSGRLSLDRNAHLKKTRLRRRSSQLKIKIPDLTDVNGIDRWSRIIFPSVFSLFNLIYWLYYVN
;
A
#
# COMPACT_ATOMS: atom_id res chain seq x y z
N MET A 1 32.39 59.38 6.35
CA MET A 1 31.09 59.13 7.02
C MET A 1 30.07 60.26 6.73
N SER A 2 30.36 61.51 6.90
CA SER A 2 29.41 62.60 6.66
C SER A 2 28.97 62.72 5.21
N PHE A 3 29.88 62.54 4.26
CA PHE A 3 29.58 62.62 2.81
C PHE A 3 28.62 61.51 2.33
N VAL A 4 28.78 60.24 2.77
CA VAL A 4 27.83 59.16 2.43
C VAL A 4 26.44 59.46 3.02
N LYS A 5 26.39 59.91 4.29
CA LYS A 5 25.11 60.28 4.91
C LYS A 5 24.41 61.40 4.10
N GLU A 6 25.14 62.50 3.79
CA GLU A 6 24.62 63.60 3.01
C GLU A 6 24.10 63.13 1.63
N THR A 7 24.83 62.23 0.97
CA THR A 7 24.39 61.65 -0.31
C THR A 7 23.09 60.87 -0.17
N VAL A 8 22.96 59.98 0.86
CA VAL A 8 21.74 59.20 1.12
C VAL A 8 20.56 60.16 1.44
N ASP A 9 20.79 61.15 2.32
CA ASP A 9 19.75 62.13 2.69
C ASP A 9 19.29 62.91 1.45
N LYS A 10 20.20 63.27 0.53
CA LYS A 10 19.89 63.94 -0.74
C LYS A 10 19.10 63.03 -1.68
N LEU A 11 19.41 61.77 -1.81
CA LEU A 11 18.69 60.82 -2.65
C LEU A 11 17.26 60.57 -2.17
N LEU A 12 17.04 60.55 -0.85
CA LEU A 12 15.72 60.35 -0.28
C LEU A 12 14.87 61.65 -0.21
N LYS A 13 15.50 62.81 -0.29
CA LYS A 13 14.82 64.08 -0.26
C LYS A 13 13.96 64.32 -1.50
N GLY A 14 12.62 64.31 -1.31
CA GLY A 14 11.66 64.48 -2.41
C GLY A 14 11.41 63.23 -3.25
N TYR A 15 11.91 62.08 -2.81
CA TYR A 15 11.62 60.79 -3.43
C TYR A 15 10.18 60.36 -3.14
N ASP A 16 9.35 60.17 -4.17
CA ASP A 16 7.97 59.72 -4.02
C ASP A 16 7.89 58.21 -4.26
N ILE A 17 7.59 57.47 -3.20
CA ILE A 17 7.46 56.00 -3.23
C ILE A 17 6.24 55.48 -3.99
N ARG A 18 5.25 56.38 -4.25
CA ARG A 18 4.00 55.99 -4.93
C ARG A 18 4.18 55.91 -6.44
N LEU A 19 5.22 56.56 -6.99
CA LEU A 19 5.51 56.59 -8.40
C LEU A 19 6.58 55.59 -8.77
N ARG A 20 6.27 54.72 -9.74
CA ARG A 20 7.29 53.83 -10.30
C ARG A 20 8.43 54.59 -10.96
N PRO A 21 9.63 54.01 -11.08
CA PRO A 21 10.69 54.58 -11.90
C PRO A 21 10.20 54.87 -13.33
N ASP A 22 10.64 55.98 -13.91
CA ASP A 22 10.26 56.42 -15.27
C ASP A 22 8.72 56.47 -15.50
N PHE A 23 7.95 56.92 -14.49
CA PHE A 23 6.49 57.03 -14.58
C PHE A 23 6.05 57.83 -15.83
N GLY A 24 5.09 57.28 -16.58
CA GLY A 24 4.66 57.84 -17.87
C GLY A 24 5.56 57.52 -19.06
N GLY A 25 6.64 56.80 -18.84
CA GLY A 25 7.58 56.30 -19.84
C GLY A 25 7.48 54.75 -20.00
N PRO A 26 8.52 54.13 -20.56
CA PRO A 26 8.54 52.68 -20.79
C PRO A 26 8.38 51.87 -19.50
N PRO A 27 7.99 50.59 -19.59
CA PRO A 27 7.87 49.73 -18.43
C PRO A 27 9.21 49.57 -17.71
N VAL A 28 9.14 49.42 -16.38
CA VAL A 28 10.32 49.14 -15.56
C VAL A 28 10.71 47.67 -15.74
N ALA A 29 11.91 47.41 -16.25
CA ALA A 29 12.44 46.06 -16.34
C ALA A 29 13.00 45.62 -15.00
N VAL A 30 12.39 44.58 -14.40
CA VAL A 30 12.79 43.96 -13.14
C VAL A 30 13.38 42.60 -13.41
N GLY A 31 14.68 42.49 -13.20
CA GLY A 31 15.38 41.20 -13.28
C GLY A 31 15.26 40.44 -11.95
N MET A 32 15.01 39.17 -12.03
CA MET A 32 14.88 38.31 -10.84
C MET A 32 15.91 37.21 -10.84
N SER A 33 16.44 36.90 -9.67
CA SER A 33 17.27 35.71 -9.42
C SER A 33 16.90 35.06 -8.09
N ILE A 34 17.06 33.77 -8.01
CA ILE A 34 16.73 32.97 -6.83
C ILE A 34 17.92 32.08 -6.49
N ASP A 35 18.36 32.12 -5.22
CA ASP A 35 19.22 31.08 -4.68
C ASP A 35 18.40 30.22 -3.73
N VAL A 36 18.20 28.96 -4.08
CA VAL A 36 17.38 28.04 -3.31
C VAL A 36 18.18 27.54 -2.11
N ALA A 37 17.70 27.85 -0.90
CA ALA A 37 18.33 27.42 0.34
C ALA A 37 17.89 25.99 0.69
N SER A 38 16.60 25.70 0.66
CA SER A 38 16.04 24.37 0.92
C SER A 38 14.65 24.20 0.30
N ILE A 39 14.31 22.95 0.03
CA ILE A 39 12.92 22.51 -0.14
C ILE A 39 12.67 21.58 1.06
N ASP A 40 11.79 21.98 1.99
CA ASP A 40 11.68 21.32 3.28
C ASP A 40 10.66 20.19 3.26
N MET A 41 9.47 20.44 2.73
CA MET A 41 8.36 19.49 2.73
C MET A 41 7.68 19.47 1.36
N VAL A 42 7.46 18.28 0.84
CA VAL A 42 6.57 18.03 -0.31
C VAL A 42 5.43 17.17 0.22
N SER A 43 4.22 17.72 0.27
CA SER A 43 3.05 17.08 0.87
C SER A 43 2.04 16.69 -0.20
N GLU A 44 1.84 15.39 -0.38
CA GLU A 44 0.80 14.85 -1.24
C GLU A 44 -0.60 15.04 -0.64
N VAL A 45 -0.69 15.08 0.69
CA VAL A 45 -1.97 15.27 1.41
C VAL A 45 -2.48 16.68 1.22
N ASN A 46 -1.60 17.68 1.37
CA ASN A 46 -1.96 19.08 1.25
C ASN A 46 -1.84 19.61 -0.18
N MET A 47 -1.24 18.83 -1.09
CA MET A 47 -0.93 19.24 -2.47
C MET A 47 -0.11 20.53 -2.49
N ASP A 48 0.98 20.57 -1.72
CA ASP A 48 1.87 21.72 -1.62
C ASP A 48 3.31 21.31 -1.32
N TYR A 49 4.21 22.26 -1.46
CA TYR A 49 5.61 22.13 -1.06
C TYR A 49 6.11 23.41 -0.42
N THR A 50 7.08 23.29 0.46
CA THR A 50 7.68 24.43 1.16
C THR A 50 9.07 24.69 0.64
N LEU A 51 9.30 25.93 0.20
CA LEU A 51 10.53 26.42 -0.41
C LEU A 51 11.09 27.57 0.40
N THR A 52 12.34 27.47 0.84
CA THR A 52 13.10 28.58 1.43
C THR A 52 14.13 29.04 0.42
N MET A 53 14.14 30.34 0.14
CA MET A 53 14.98 30.92 -0.90
C MET A 53 15.47 32.33 -0.55
N TYR A 54 16.57 32.71 -1.16
CA TYR A 54 17.02 34.08 -1.25
C TYR A 54 16.50 34.63 -2.59
N PHE A 55 15.51 35.49 -2.51
CA PHE A 55 14.82 36.07 -3.66
C PHE A 55 15.39 37.48 -3.92
N GLN A 56 15.95 37.71 -5.08
CA GLN A 56 16.64 38.94 -5.46
C GLN A 56 15.93 39.58 -6.64
N GLN A 57 15.70 40.89 -6.54
CA GLN A 57 15.10 41.70 -7.56
C GLN A 57 16.04 42.86 -7.92
N TYR A 58 16.16 43.15 -9.20
CA TYR A 58 17.06 44.18 -9.77
C TYR A 58 16.26 45.06 -10.68
N TRP A 59 16.29 46.35 -10.43
CA TRP A 59 15.69 47.35 -11.36
C TRP A 59 16.53 48.58 -11.37
N ARG A 60 16.30 49.48 -12.34
CA ARG A 60 16.98 50.75 -12.43
C ARG A 60 16.03 51.87 -12.06
N ASP A 61 16.46 52.72 -11.12
CA ASP A 61 15.77 53.95 -10.74
C ASP A 61 16.73 55.12 -10.85
N LYS A 62 16.55 55.95 -11.85
CA LYS A 62 17.42 57.09 -12.11
C LYS A 62 17.43 58.12 -10.99
N ARG A 63 16.36 58.17 -10.17
CA ARG A 63 16.27 59.03 -8.99
C ARG A 63 17.25 58.67 -7.89
N LEU A 64 17.73 57.43 -7.89
CA LEU A 64 18.66 56.88 -6.93
C LEU A 64 20.10 56.80 -7.46
N ALA A 65 20.36 57.34 -8.63
CA ALA A 65 21.71 57.45 -9.16
C ALA A 65 22.53 58.52 -8.41
N TYR A 66 23.78 58.20 -8.11
CA TYR A 66 24.68 59.11 -7.39
C TYR A 66 26.04 59.17 -8.04
N LEU A 67 26.72 60.29 -7.84
CA LEU A 67 28.05 60.54 -8.33
C LEU A 67 29.05 60.79 -7.19
N GLY A 68 30.31 60.61 -7.43
CA GLY A 68 31.38 60.91 -6.45
C GLY A 68 31.67 59.81 -5.43
N ILE A 69 30.93 58.68 -5.45
CA ILE A 69 31.18 57.49 -4.62
C ILE A 69 31.31 56.31 -5.59
N PRO A 70 32.53 55.73 -5.78
CA PRO A 70 32.69 54.61 -6.73
C PRO A 70 32.34 53.25 -6.11
N LEU A 71 31.63 53.25 -4.97
CA LEU A 71 31.28 52.05 -4.21
C LEU A 71 29.74 51.86 -4.20
N ASN A 72 29.31 50.59 -4.15
CA ASN A 72 27.92 50.27 -3.92
C ASN A 72 27.53 50.61 -2.47
N LEU A 73 26.39 51.24 -2.29
CA LEU A 73 25.87 51.60 -0.98
C LEU A 73 24.96 50.48 -0.46
N THR A 74 25.46 49.72 0.50
CA THR A 74 24.63 48.76 1.22
C THR A 74 23.98 49.48 2.41
N LEU A 75 22.65 49.59 2.38
CA LEU A 75 21.87 50.37 3.35
C LEU A 75 21.17 49.47 4.34
N ASP A 76 20.75 50.05 5.48
CA ASP A 76 19.92 49.33 6.49
C ASP A 76 18.59 48.83 5.84
N ASN A 77 18.12 47.70 6.30
CA ASN A 77 16.90 47.10 5.75
C ASN A 77 15.66 47.98 5.85
N ARG A 78 15.58 48.92 6.80
CA ARG A 78 14.47 49.87 6.98
C ARG A 78 14.39 50.91 5.87
N VAL A 79 15.45 51.13 5.13
CA VAL A 79 15.42 52.06 3.98
C VAL A 79 14.53 51.55 2.85
N ALA A 80 14.32 50.25 2.77
CA ALA A 80 13.38 49.64 1.82
C ALA A 80 11.94 50.18 1.96
N ASP A 81 11.55 50.63 3.16
CA ASP A 81 10.21 51.21 3.42
C ASP A 81 10.08 52.64 2.86
N GLN A 82 11.17 53.27 2.47
CA GLN A 82 11.23 54.58 1.93
C GLN A 82 11.49 54.59 0.41
N LEU A 83 11.62 53.43 -0.20
CA LEU A 83 11.86 53.31 -1.63
C LEU A 83 10.67 52.59 -2.30
N TRP A 84 10.46 52.94 -3.59
CA TRP A 84 9.60 52.13 -4.41
C TRP A 84 10.21 50.77 -4.62
N VAL A 85 9.41 49.71 -4.40
CA VAL A 85 9.78 48.33 -4.68
C VAL A 85 8.69 47.69 -5.56
N PRO A 86 9.04 46.72 -6.43
CA PRO A 86 8.06 46.00 -7.21
C PRO A 86 7.03 45.28 -6.33
N ASP A 87 5.78 45.25 -6.75
CA ASP A 87 4.65 44.64 -6.06
C ASP A 87 4.56 43.11 -6.33
N THR A 88 5.70 42.47 -6.36
CA THR A 88 5.84 41.05 -6.69
C THR A 88 5.18 40.18 -5.66
N TYR A 89 4.39 39.19 -6.11
CA TYR A 89 3.78 38.18 -5.28
C TYR A 89 3.90 36.78 -5.93
N PHE A 90 3.66 35.73 -5.16
CA PHE A 90 3.66 34.35 -5.63
C PHE A 90 2.20 33.90 -5.83
N LEU A 91 1.80 33.69 -7.08
CA LEU A 91 0.40 33.43 -7.45
C LEU A 91 -0.14 32.16 -6.78
N ASN A 92 0.70 31.14 -6.63
CA ASN A 92 0.31 29.85 -6.08
C ASN A 92 0.74 29.65 -4.63
N ASP A 93 1.09 30.71 -3.90
CA ASP A 93 1.40 30.56 -2.49
C ASP A 93 0.13 30.32 -1.64
N LYS A 94 0.28 29.55 -0.61
CA LYS A 94 -0.73 29.34 0.44
C LYS A 94 -0.38 30.12 1.70
N LYS A 95 0.92 30.19 2.00
CA LYS A 95 1.46 30.86 3.15
C LYS A 95 2.92 31.22 2.88
N SER A 96 3.25 32.50 3.02
CA SER A 96 4.60 32.99 2.83
C SER A 96 4.97 33.96 3.91
N PHE A 97 6.26 34.02 4.25
CA PHE A 97 6.78 35.02 5.18
C PHE A 97 8.24 35.34 4.89
N VAL A 98 8.62 36.55 5.23
CA VAL A 98 10.02 36.98 5.27
C VAL A 98 10.57 36.73 6.66
N HIS A 99 11.73 36.07 6.75
CA HIS A 99 12.37 35.77 8.04
C HIS A 99 12.71 37.06 8.79
N GLY A 100 12.51 37.05 10.12
CA GLY A 100 12.64 38.24 10.98
C GLY A 100 13.68 38.14 12.10
N VAL A 101 14.59 37.14 12.06
CA VAL A 101 15.58 36.93 13.11
C VAL A 101 17.00 37.17 12.55
N THR A 102 17.82 38.01 13.18
CA THR A 102 17.54 38.87 14.36
C THR A 102 16.78 40.14 13.99
N VAL A 103 16.88 40.59 12.76
CA VAL A 103 16.13 41.66 12.12
C VAL A 103 15.47 41.10 10.83
N LYS A 104 14.55 41.86 10.24
CA LYS A 104 13.91 41.46 8.98
C LYS A 104 14.97 41.17 7.91
N ASN A 105 14.99 39.92 7.38
CA ASN A 105 15.99 39.45 6.44
C ASN A 105 15.70 40.01 5.04
N ARG A 106 15.95 41.26 4.86
CA ARG A 106 15.89 41.99 3.59
C ARG A 106 17.12 42.86 3.43
N MET A 107 17.59 43.01 2.19
CA MET A 107 18.77 43.77 1.82
C MET A 107 18.42 44.80 0.76
N ILE A 108 18.93 45.99 0.91
CA ILE A 108 18.93 47.05 -0.13
C ILE A 108 20.37 47.41 -0.44
N ARG A 109 20.71 47.38 -1.71
CA ARG A 109 21.99 47.86 -2.21
C ARG A 109 21.76 48.75 -3.43
N LEU A 110 22.28 49.96 -3.35
CA LEU A 110 22.23 50.91 -4.43
C LEU A 110 23.57 50.93 -5.18
N HIS A 111 23.50 50.98 -6.49
CA HIS A 111 24.64 51.12 -7.39
C HIS A 111 24.73 52.56 -7.90
N PRO A 112 25.94 53.06 -8.26
CA PRO A 112 26.12 54.43 -8.74
C PRO A 112 25.24 54.81 -9.96
N ASP A 113 24.98 53.83 -10.82
CA ASP A 113 24.15 53.98 -12.04
C ASP A 113 22.65 54.03 -11.77
N GLY A 114 22.24 53.98 -10.50
CA GLY A 114 20.82 53.91 -10.09
C GLY A 114 20.21 52.51 -10.08
N THR A 115 21.00 51.47 -10.30
CA THR A 115 20.54 50.09 -10.14
C THR A 115 20.29 49.78 -8.69
N VAL A 116 19.11 49.26 -8.34
CA VAL A 116 18.71 48.82 -7.02
C VAL A 116 18.73 47.30 -6.99
N LEU A 117 19.42 46.74 -6.00
CA LEU A 117 19.34 45.33 -5.67
C LEU A 117 18.54 45.20 -4.36
N TYR A 118 17.41 44.50 -4.43
CA TYR A 118 16.54 44.20 -3.32
C TYR A 118 16.52 42.70 -3.10
N GLY A 119 17.03 42.26 -1.96
CA GLY A 119 17.13 40.84 -1.58
C GLY A 119 16.25 40.51 -0.37
N LEU A 120 15.58 39.39 -0.42
CA LEU A 120 14.70 38.88 0.62
C LEU A 120 15.00 37.40 0.89
N ARG A 121 15.03 37.02 2.16
CA ARG A 121 14.97 35.59 2.53
C ARG A 121 13.54 35.24 2.84
N ILE A 122 12.94 34.39 1.98
CA ILE A 122 11.51 34.05 2.01
C ILE A 122 11.38 32.57 2.19
N THR A 123 10.44 32.14 3.03
CA THR A 123 9.90 30.78 3.03
C THR A 123 8.47 30.85 2.53
N THR A 124 8.17 30.08 1.48
CA THR A 124 6.84 30.00 0.89
C THR A 124 6.36 28.56 0.84
N THR A 125 5.11 28.33 1.22
CA THR A 125 4.38 27.08 0.96
C THR A 125 3.53 27.31 -0.27
N ALA A 126 3.93 26.71 -1.39
CA ALA A 126 3.29 26.87 -2.68
C ALA A 126 2.44 25.66 -3.04
N ALA A 127 1.26 25.91 -3.63
CA ALA A 127 0.40 24.84 -4.12
C ALA A 127 1.08 24.11 -5.29
N CYS A 128 1.02 22.79 -5.25
CA CYS A 128 1.47 21.91 -6.32
C CYS A 128 0.48 20.77 -6.47
N MET A 129 -0.37 20.83 -7.51
CA MET A 129 -1.29 19.77 -7.82
C MET A 129 -0.54 18.57 -8.38
N MET A 130 -0.58 17.45 -7.64
CA MET A 130 0.16 16.24 -7.94
C MET A 130 -0.75 15.19 -8.57
N ASP A 131 -0.29 14.54 -9.64
CA ASP A 131 -0.93 13.33 -10.17
C ASP A 131 -0.33 12.09 -9.53
N LEU A 132 -1.14 11.42 -8.70
CA LEU A 132 -0.73 10.25 -7.94
C LEU A 132 -1.14 8.92 -8.58
N ARG A 133 -1.57 8.89 -9.85
CA ARG A 133 -1.98 7.63 -10.52
C ARG A 133 -0.86 6.62 -10.59
N ARG A 134 0.37 7.08 -10.82
CA ARG A 134 1.57 6.23 -10.85
C ARG A 134 2.28 6.10 -9.49
N TYR A 135 1.71 6.68 -8.43
CA TYR A 135 2.31 6.62 -7.09
C TYR A 135 2.60 5.19 -6.64
N PRO A 136 3.79 4.86 -6.10
CA PRO A 136 4.95 5.71 -5.81
C PRO A 136 6.01 5.77 -6.94
N LEU A 137 5.68 5.38 -8.15
CA LEU A 137 6.55 5.40 -9.34
C LEU A 137 6.32 6.68 -10.16
N ASP A 138 6.07 7.80 -9.48
CA ASP A 138 5.64 9.04 -10.08
C ASP A 138 6.75 10.08 -10.18
N GLU A 139 6.60 10.96 -11.18
CA GLU A 139 7.33 12.20 -11.30
C GLU A 139 6.34 13.35 -11.16
N GLN A 140 6.67 14.36 -10.38
CA GLN A 140 5.82 15.51 -10.11
C GLN A 140 6.47 16.79 -10.62
N ASN A 141 5.66 17.70 -11.12
CA ASN A 141 6.08 19.01 -11.63
C ASN A 141 5.52 20.10 -10.70
N CYS A 142 6.34 20.66 -9.84
CA CYS A 142 5.95 21.69 -8.89
C CYS A 142 6.51 23.03 -9.35
N THR A 143 5.65 24.04 -9.44
CA THR A 143 6.01 25.36 -9.94
C THR A 143 5.94 26.41 -8.84
N LEU A 144 6.74 27.47 -8.98
CA LEU A 144 6.58 28.74 -8.29
C LEU A 144 6.26 29.79 -9.35
N GLU A 145 5.06 30.38 -9.26
CA GLU A 145 4.60 31.41 -10.20
C GLU A 145 4.78 32.78 -9.55
N ILE A 146 5.56 33.64 -10.21
CA ILE A 146 5.94 34.97 -9.74
C ILE A 146 5.28 35.99 -10.66
N GLU A 147 4.51 36.93 -10.12
CA GLU A 147 3.72 37.87 -10.88
C GLU A 147 3.69 39.24 -10.19
N SER A 148 3.39 40.32 -10.94
CA SER A 148 3.04 41.62 -10.38
C SER A 148 1.54 41.66 -10.06
N TYR A 149 1.17 42.19 -8.91
CA TYR A 149 -0.23 42.27 -8.49
C TYR A 149 -1.02 43.39 -9.17
N GLY A 150 -0.45 44.59 -9.22
CA GLY A 150 -1.14 45.78 -9.69
C GLY A 150 -0.59 46.37 -10.99
N TYR A 151 0.64 46.10 -11.38
CA TYR A 151 1.25 46.65 -12.58
C TYR A 151 1.09 45.71 -13.78
N THR A 152 0.54 46.27 -14.87
CA THR A 152 0.44 45.56 -16.15
C THR A 152 1.78 45.57 -16.90
N THR A 153 1.84 44.89 -18.03
CA THR A 153 3.01 44.87 -18.92
C THR A 153 3.36 46.25 -19.49
N ASP A 154 2.44 47.21 -19.42
CA ASP A 154 2.69 48.63 -19.83
C ASP A 154 3.54 49.35 -18.77
N ASP A 155 3.53 48.90 -17.53
CA ASP A 155 4.21 49.51 -16.39
C ASP A 155 5.41 48.80 -15.91
N ILE A 156 5.41 47.45 -15.98
CA ILE A 156 6.48 46.60 -15.45
C ILE A 156 6.73 45.38 -16.35
N GLU A 157 7.96 45.01 -16.48
CA GLU A 157 8.40 43.80 -17.19
C GLU A 157 9.26 42.94 -16.28
N PHE A 158 9.03 41.63 -16.29
CA PHE A 158 9.80 40.68 -15.52
C PHE A 158 10.67 39.79 -16.42
N TYR A 159 11.90 39.59 -16.03
CA TYR A 159 12.82 38.69 -16.73
C TYR A 159 13.76 37.97 -15.75
N TRP A 160 14.23 36.81 -16.13
CA TRP A 160 15.25 36.10 -15.39
C TRP A 160 16.61 36.72 -15.62
N LYS A 161 17.24 37.22 -14.55
CA LYS A 161 18.56 37.86 -14.64
C LYS A 161 19.64 36.78 -14.75
N GLY A 162 20.29 36.70 -15.90
CA GLY A 162 21.27 35.68 -16.24
C GLY A 162 20.70 34.46 -16.98
N GLY A 163 19.43 34.51 -17.43
CA GLY A 163 18.78 33.42 -18.16
C GLY A 163 18.72 32.16 -17.32
N ASP A 164 19.24 31.07 -17.84
CA ASP A 164 19.22 29.75 -17.15
C ASP A 164 20.04 29.70 -15.84
N THR A 165 20.96 30.64 -15.64
CA THR A 165 21.76 30.76 -14.41
C THR A 165 21.11 31.64 -13.33
N ALA A 166 19.91 32.16 -13.59
CA ALA A 166 19.18 33.00 -12.65
C ALA A 166 18.77 32.27 -11.37
N VAL A 167 18.68 30.96 -11.43
CA VAL A 167 18.36 30.10 -10.27
C VAL A 167 19.58 29.24 -9.93
N THR A 168 19.99 29.34 -8.67
CA THR A 168 21.13 28.63 -8.11
C THR A 168 20.72 27.82 -6.88
N GLY A 169 21.61 26.97 -6.38
CA GLY A 169 21.37 26.23 -5.16
C GLY A 169 20.61 24.90 -5.33
N VAL A 170 19.95 24.68 -6.46
CA VAL A 170 19.10 23.50 -6.70
C VAL A 170 19.90 22.19 -6.60
N THR A 171 21.14 22.18 -7.06
CA THR A 171 22.00 20.98 -7.04
C THR A 171 22.48 20.57 -5.64
N ARG A 172 22.34 21.46 -4.65
CA ARG A 172 22.72 21.22 -3.26
C ARG A 172 21.60 20.64 -2.42
N ILE A 173 20.38 20.55 -3.00
CA ILE A 173 19.19 20.15 -2.27
C ILE A 173 19.08 18.63 -2.26
N GLU A 174 19.00 18.05 -1.08
CA GLU A 174 18.71 16.65 -0.85
C GLU A 174 17.33 16.52 -0.20
N LEU A 175 16.41 15.86 -0.89
CA LEU A 175 15.07 15.56 -0.38
C LEU A 175 15.00 14.09 0.05
N PRO A 176 14.42 13.78 1.22
CA PRO A 176 14.34 12.39 1.70
C PRO A 176 13.56 11.46 0.78
N GLN A 177 12.48 11.96 0.19
CA GLN A 177 11.55 11.16 -0.61
C GLN A 177 11.63 11.42 -2.11
N PHE A 178 12.31 12.51 -2.54
CA PHE A 178 12.39 12.92 -3.93
C PHE A 178 13.82 13.20 -4.35
N SER A 179 14.06 13.13 -5.64
CA SER A 179 15.26 13.63 -6.29
C SER A 179 14.85 14.69 -7.29
N ILE A 180 15.54 15.83 -7.30
CA ILE A 180 15.30 16.87 -8.30
C ILE A 180 16.02 16.45 -9.57
N VAL A 181 15.25 16.15 -10.61
CA VAL A 181 15.80 15.68 -11.90
C VAL A 181 16.20 16.85 -12.78
N ASP A 182 15.35 17.89 -12.80
CA ASP A 182 15.50 19.05 -13.67
C ASP A 182 14.73 20.24 -13.11
N TYR A 183 15.06 21.44 -13.58
CA TYR A 183 14.27 22.62 -13.35
C TYR A 183 14.20 23.46 -14.62
N LYS A 184 13.11 24.22 -14.78
CA LYS A 184 12.87 25.07 -15.95
C LYS A 184 12.48 26.46 -15.53
N LEU A 185 13.00 27.45 -16.25
CA LEU A 185 12.65 28.85 -16.11
C LEU A 185 11.87 29.29 -17.33
N VAL A 186 10.70 29.90 -17.09
CA VAL A 186 9.84 30.39 -18.15
C VAL A 186 9.48 31.82 -17.84
N SER A 187 9.54 32.70 -18.86
CA SER A 187 9.01 34.08 -18.82
C SER A 187 7.89 34.20 -19.84
N ARG A 188 6.72 34.69 -19.41
CA ARG A 188 5.56 34.85 -20.25
C ARG A 188 4.67 35.99 -19.74
N ASN A 189 3.83 36.53 -20.61
CA ASN A 189 2.79 37.45 -20.23
C ASN A 189 1.45 36.68 -20.18
N VAL A 190 0.62 37.01 -19.18
CA VAL A 190 -0.69 36.38 -18.99
C VAL A 190 -1.74 37.48 -19.06
N VAL A 191 -2.79 37.24 -19.88
CA VAL A 191 -3.86 38.20 -20.08
C VAL A 191 -5.04 37.81 -19.18
N PHE A 192 -5.45 38.76 -18.34
CA PHE A 192 -6.68 38.69 -17.54
C PHE A 192 -7.67 39.77 -18.02
N SER A 193 -8.86 39.78 -17.47
CA SER A 193 -9.86 40.81 -17.75
C SER A 193 -9.41 42.24 -17.35
N THR A 194 -8.46 42.32 -16.40
CA THR A 194 -7.88 43.56 -15.86
C THR A 194 -6.66 44.08 -16.66
N GLY A 195 -6.12 43.27 -17.57
CA GLY A 195 -4.94 43.61 -18.36
C GLY A 195 -3.99 42.40 -18.55
N ALA A 196 -2.85 42.69 -19.18
CA ALA A 196 -1.76 41.75 -19.33
C ALA A 196 -0.75 41.93 -18.19
N TYR A 197 -0.32 40.84 -17.57
CA TYR A 197 0.61 40.84 -16.45
C TYR A 197 1.86 40.01 -16.76
N PRO A 198 3.06 40.45 -16.34
CA PRO A 198 4.27 39.66 -16.52
C PRO A 198 4.33 38.54 -15.51
N ARG A 199 4.64 37.31 -15.96
CA ARG A 199 4.78 36.14 -15.12
C ARG A 199 6.09 35.41 -15.36
N LEU A 200 6.78 35.10 -14.29
CA LEU A 200 7.91 34.17 -14.27
C LEU A 200 7.52 32.89 -13.60
N SER A 201 7.89 31.76 -14.19
CA SER A 201 7.64 30.43 -13.64
C SER A 201 8.96 29.70 -13.42
N LEU A 202 9.16 29.21 -12.20
CA LEU A 202 10.22 28.29 -11.84
C LEU A 202 9.58 26.92 -11.61
N SER A 203 9.91 25.93 -12.43
CA SER A 203 9.34 24.58 -12.36
C SER A 203 10.41 23.60 -11.92
N PHE A 204 10.12 22.80 -10.89
CA PHE A 204 10.97 21.69 -10.43
C PHE A 204 10.37 20.37 -10.90
N LYS A 205 11.19 19.53 -11.54
CA LYS A 205 10.84 18.16 -11.86
C LYS A 205 11.35 17.24 -10.75
N LEU A 206 10.43 16.71 -9.96
CA LEU A 206 10.70 15.88 -8.80
C LEU A 206 10.40 14.41 -9.14
N ARG A 207 11.36 13.50 -8.95
CA ARG A 207 11.18 12.06 -9.07
C ARG A 207 11.18 11.44 -7.69
N ARG A 208 10.19 10.59 -7.40
CA ARG A 208 10.10 9.92 -6.11
C ARG A 208 11.11 8.78 -5.96
N ASN A 209 11.72 8.68 -4.78
CA ASN A 209 12.62 7.60 -4.40
C ASN A 209 11.80 6.39 -3.95
N ILE A 210 11.81 5.32 -4.74
CA ILE A 210 10.98 4.13 -4.51
C ILE A 210 11.50 3.23 -3.37
N GLY A 211 12.77 3.34 -2.98
CA GLY A 211 13.41 2.41 -2.04
C GLY A 211 12.65 2.20 -0.73
N TYR A 212 12.15 3.28 -0.14
CA TYR A 212 11.32 3.22 1.06
C TYR A 212 10.04 2.38 0.84
N PHE A 213 9.34 2.58 -0.27
CA PHE A 213 8.10 1.88 -0.58
C PHE A 213 8.33 0.40 -0.89
N ILE A 214 9.45 0.07 -1.53
CA ILE A 214 9.85 -1.33 -1.75
C ILE A 214 9.95 -2.05 -0.41
N LEU A 215 10.69 -1.50 0.54
CA LEU A 215 10.91 -2.13 1.84
C LEU A 215 9.66 -2.13 2.72
N GLN A 216 8.88 -1.04 2.71
CA GLN A 216 7.76 -0.86 3.62
C GLN A 216 6.47 -1.52 3.14
N THR A 217 6.24 -1.57 1.83
CA THR A 217 4.94 -1.99 1.28
C THR A 217 5.04 -3.18 0.34
N TYR A 218 5.90 -3.11 -0.69
CA TYR A 218 5.98 -4.17 -1.70
C TYR A 218 6.53 -5.47 -1.14
N MET A 219 7.65 -5.43 -0.42
CA MET A 219 8.26 -6.63 0.16
C MET A 219 7.35 -7.34 1.17
N PRO A 220 6.74 -6.66 2.17
CA PRO A 220 5.81 -7.32 3.08
C PRO A 220 4.60 -7.93 2.35
N SER A 221 4.05 -7.26 1.35
CA SER A 221 2.92 -7.77 0.58
C SER A 221 3.27 -9.04 -0.22
N ILE A 222 4.45 -9.08 -0.82
CA ILE A 222 4.98 -10.26 -1.51
C ILE A 222 5.14 -11.43 -0.50
N LEU A 223 5.79 -11.16 0.64
CA LEU A 223 6.06 -12.18 1.65
C LEU A 223 4.77 -12.77 2.22
N ILE A 224 3.74 -11.95 2.49
CA ILE A 224 2.43 -12.42 2.96
C ILE A 224 1.75 -13.26 1.88
N THR A 225 1.83 -12.85 0.63
CA THR A 225 1.29 -13.63 -0.49
C THR A 225 1.98 -14.99 -0.61
N ILE A 226 3.30 -15.04 -0.50
CA ILE A 226 4.05 -16.30 -0.49
C ILE A 226 3.69 -17.15 0.75
N LEU A 227 3.56 -16.51 1.92
CA LEU A 227 3.16 -17.18 3.15
C LEU A 227 1.77 -17.83 3.01
N SER A 228 0.83 -17.20 2.31
CA SER A 228 -0.48 -17.78 2.06
C SER A 228 -0.42 -19.11 1.30
N TRP A 229 0.59 -19.28 0.43
CA TRP A 229 0.77 -20.52 -0.35
C TRP A 229 1.33 -21.67 0.48
N VAL A 230 1.90 -21.41 1.66
CA VAL A 230 2.34 -22.47 2.60
C VAL A 230 1.17 -23.39 2.94
N SER A 231 -0.06 -22.87 2.90
CA SER A 231 -1.29 -23.66 3.08
C SER A 231 -1.35 -24.88 2.15
N PHE A 232 -0.85 -24.79 0.91
CA PHE A 232 -0.86 -25.88 -0.07
C PHE A 232 0.11 -27.04 0.27
N TRP A 233 1.07 -26.79 1.19
CA TRP A 233 2.04 -27.80 1.66
C TRP A 233 1.60 -28.48 2.95
N ILE A 234 0.64 -27.87 3.67
CA ILE A 234 0.06 -28.44 4.88
C ILE A 234 -0.92 -29.54 4.46
N ASN A 235 -0.90 -30.68 5.18
CA ASN A 235 -1.80 -31.79 4.91
C ASN A 235 -3.27 -31.32 4.93
N TYR A 236 -4.05 -31.81 3.98
CA TYR A 236 -5.49 -31.46 3.84
C TYR A 236 -6.31 -31.80 5.10
N ASP A 237 -5.86 -32.76 5.93
CA ASP A 237 -6.53 -33.17 7.16
C ASP A 237 -6.35 -32.15 8.31
N ALA A 238 -5.33 -31.29 8.24
CA ALA A 238 -5.06 -30.23 9.21
C ALA A 238 -5.89 -28.96 8.94
N SER A 239 -7.22 -29.09 8.96
CA SER A 239 -8.15 -28.03 8.60
C SER A 239 -8.01 -26.76 9.44
N ALA A 240 -7.85 -26.89 10.75
CA ALA A 240 -7.69 -25.75 11.64
C ALA A 240 -6.44 -24.90 11.33
N ALA A 241 -5.32 -25.56 11.00
CA ALA A 241 -4.07 -24.86 10.68
C ALA A 241 -4.17 -24.09 9.35
N ARG A 242 -4.78 -24.69 8.31
CA ARG A 242 -4.95 -24.05 6.98
C ARG A 242 -5.92 -22.87 7.06
N VAL A 243 -7.02 -23.00 7.80
CA VAL A 243 -7.99 -21.89 8.02
C VAL A 243 -7.34 -20.75 8.80
N ALA A 244 -6.63 -21.06 9.89
CA ALA A 244 -5.95 -20.05 10.67
C ALA A 244 -4.95 -19.24 9.82
N LEU A 245 -4.12 -19.93 9.03
CA LEU A 245 -3.16 -19.31 8.14
C LEU A 245 -3.85 -18.45 7.07
N GLY A 246 -4.92 -18.94 6.45
CA GLY A 246 -5.67 -18.20 5.43
C GLY A 246 -6.32 -16.94 6.00
N ILE A 247 -6.99 -17.03 7.14
CA ILE A 247 -7.64 -15.88 7.78
C ILE A 247 -6.60 -14.84 8.22
N THR A 248 -5.50 -15.26 8.86
CA THR A 248 -4.46 -14.33 9.32
C THR A 248 -3.80 -13.59 8.16
N THR A 249 -3.51 -14.26 7.04
CA THR A 249 -2.92 -13.61 5.87
C THR A 249 -3.89 -12.63 5.20
N VAL A 250 -5.19 -12.94 5.10
CA VAL A 250 -6.22 -12.02 4.61
C VAL A 250 -6.33 -10.80 5.50
N LEU A 251 -6.41 -10.98 6.83
CA LEU A 251 -6.48 -9.86 7.79
C LEU A 251 -5.24 -8.99 7.72
N THR A 252 -4.04 -9.56 7.63
CA THR A 252 -2.79 -8.82 7.51
C THR A 252 -2.75 -8.01 6.21
N MET A 253 -3.18 -8.56 5.08
CA MET A 253 -3.27 -7.80 3.83
C MET A 253 -4.28 -6.65 3.92
N THR A 254 -5.41 -6.87 4.59
CA THR A 254 -6.41 -5.82 4.81
C THR A 254 -5.85 -4.68 5.67
N THR A 255 -5.11 -4.99 6.75
CA THR A 255 -4.50 -3.96 7.60
C THR A 255 -3.44 -3.15 6.86
N ILE A 256 -2.60 -3.77 6.04
CA ILE A 256 -1.62 -3.04 5.21
C ILE A 256 -2.32 -2.11 4.23
N ASN A 257 -3.37 -2.58 3.55
CA ASN A 257 -4.13 -1.78 2.60
C ASN A 257 -4.83 -0.59 3.28
N THR A 258 -5.42 -0.80 4.46
CA THR A 258 -6.08 0.26 5.23
C THR A 258 -5.08 1.30 5.71
N HIS A 259 -3.98 0.87 6.31
CA HIS A 259 -2.93 1.78 6.81
C HIS A 259 -2.36 2.67 5.69
N LEU A 260 -2.10 2.10 4.52
CA LEU A 260 -1.61 2.88 3.37
C LEU A 260 -2.63 3.91 2.88
N ARG A 261 -3.92 3.58 2.91
CA ARG A 261 -4.97 4.52 2.51
C ARG A 261 -5.17 5.67 3.49
N GLU A 262 -4.90 5.45 4.77
CA GLU A 262 -4.98 6.48 5.81
C GLU A 262 -3.85 7.51 5.71
N THR A 263 -2.67 7.11 5.24
CA THR A 263 -1.50 7.99 5.12
C THR A 263 -1.52 8.89 3.87
N LEU A 264 -2.43 8.65 2.93
CA LEU A 264 -2.52 9.36 1.65
C LEU A 264 -3.83 10.14 1.53
N PRO A 265 -3.88 11.18 0.65
CA PRO A 265 -5.11 11.93 0.44
C PRO A 265 -6.22 11.02 -0.10
N LYS A 266 -7.47 11.35 0.28
CA LYS A 266 -8.67 10.69 -0.23
C LYS A 266 -8.96 11.18 -1.65
N ILE A 267 -8.37 10.52 -2.63
CA ILE A 267 -8.53 10.85 -4.04
C ILE A 267 -9.45 9.84 -4.74
N PRO A 268 -10.25 10.26 -5.74
CA PRO A 268 -11.27 9.42 -6.37
C PRO A 268 -10.72 8.40 -7.37
N TYR A 269 -9.43 8.40 -7.66
CA TYR A 269 -8.81 7.47 -8.61
C TYR A 269 -7.88 6.46 -7.94
N VAL A 270 -7.66 5.35 -8.62
CA VAL A 270 -6.81 4.23 -8.15
C VAL A 270 -5.35 4.55 -8.45
N LYS A 271 -4.48 4.37 -7.45
CA LYS A 271 -3.03 4.52 -7.59
C LYS A 271 -2.38 3.19 -8.01
N ALA A 272 -1.16 3.25 -8.55
CA ALA A 272 -0.40 2.04 -8.91
C ALA A 272 -0.23 1.09 -7.73
N ILE A 273 0.09 1.62 -6.55
CA ILE A 273 0.25 0.82 -5.34
C ILE A 273 -1.06 0.16 -4.88
N ASP A 274 -2.21 0.84 -5.06
CA ASP A 274 -3.53 0.25 -4.73
C ASP A 274 -3.83 -0.93 -5.64
N MET A 275 -3.49 -0.84 -6.94
CA MET A 275 -3.63 -1.95 -7.90
C MET A 275 -2.76 -3.14 -7.50
N TYR A 276 -1.53 -2.87 -7.05
CA TYR A 276 -0.63 -3.92 -6.58
C TYR A 276 -1.15 -4.64 -5.35
N LEU A 277 -1.56 -3.88 -4.32
CA LEU A 277 -2.10 -4.43 -3.08
C LEU A 277 -3.42 -5.18 -3.31
N MET A 278 -4.28 -4.68 -4.20
CA MET A 278 -5.50 -5.37 -4.59
C MET A 278 -5.18 -6.69 -5.30
N GLY A 279 -4.19 -6.71 -6.20
CA GLY A 279 -3.70 -7.93 -6.82
C GLY A 279 -3.23 -8.95 -5.78
N CYS A 280 -2.34 -8.56 -4.87
CA CYS A 280 -1.88 -9.43 -3.76
C CYS A 280 -3.04 -9.94 -2.90
N PHE A 281 -3.99 -9.06 -2.56
CA PHE A 281 -5.19 -9.43 -1.79
C PHE A 281 -6.01 -10.51 -2.51
N VAL A 282 -6.22 -10.37 -3.83
CA VAL A 282 -6.94 -11.36 -4.64
C VAL A 282 -6.20 -12.71 -4.59
N PHE A 283 -4.87 -12.74 -4.71
CA PHE A 283 -4.10 -13.98 -4.63
C PHE A 283 -4.24 -14.66 -3.27
N VAL A 284 -4.16 -13.91 -2.17
CA VAL A 284 -4.32 -14.44 -0.81
C VAL A 284 -5.75 -14.96 -0.61
N PHE A 285 -6.76 -14.22 -1.08
CA PHE A 285 -8.15 -14.63 -0.99
C PHE A 285 -8.46 -15.89 -1.83
N LEU A 286 -7.91 -15.98 -3.04
CA LEU A 286 -8.04 -17.18 -3.88
C LEU A 286 -7.36 -18.40 -3.24
N ALA A 287 -6.24 -18.22 -2.53
CA ALA A 287 -5.61 -19.31 -1.80
C ALA A 287 -6.50 -19.84 -0.66
N LEU A 288 -7.24 -18.95 0.02
CA LEU A 288 -8.24 -19.35 1.01
C LEU A 288 -9.44 -20.06 0.37
N LEU A 289 -9.93 -19.58 -0.78
CA LEU A 289 -11.02 -20.21 -1.51
C LEU A 289 -10.62 -21.60 -2.06
N GLU A 290 -9.40 -21.76 -2.52
CA GLU A 290 -8.87 -23.06 -2.93
C GLU A 290 -8.97 -24.06 -1.79
N TYR A 291 -8.55 -23.67 -0.59
CA TYR A 291 -8.69 -24.54 0.57
C TYR A 291 -10.17 -24.87 0.87
N ALA A 292 -11.07 -23.90 0.82
CA ALA A 292 -12.50 -24.16 1.02
C ALA A 292 -13.04 -25.16 -0.01
N PHE A 293 -12.59 -25.09 -1.25
CA PHE A 293 -12.95 -26.01 -2.32
C PHE A 293 -12.40 -27.43 -2.07
N VAL A 294 -11.14 -27.54 -1.68
CA VAL A 294 -10.50 -28.82 -1.29
C VAL A 294 -11.26 -29.47 -0.14
N ASN A 295 -11.61 -28.69 0.88
CA ASN A 295 -12.36 -29.15 2.04
C ASN A 295 -13.77 -29.65 1.65
N TYR A 296 -14.46 -28.91 0.80
CA TYR A 296 -15.79 -29.31 0.29
C TYR A 296 -15.74 -30.66 -0.46
N ILE A 297 -14.74 -30.87 -1.31
CA ILE A 297 -14.57 -32.13 -2.04
C ILE A 297 -14.26 -33.28 -1.07
N PHE A 298 -13.39 -33.04 -0.08
CA PHE A 298 -12.98 -34.04 0.88
C PHE A 298 -14.16 -34.51 1.73
N PHE A 299 -14.90 -33.60 2.36
CA PHE A 299 -16.04 -33.92 3.23
C PHE A 299 -17.26 -34.40 2.43
N GLY A 300 -17.50 -33.92 1.25
CA GLY A 300 -18.63 -34.36 0.41
C GLY A 300 -18.49 -35.80 -0.08
N ARG A 301 -17.28 -36.36 -0.13
CA ARG A 301 -16.99 -37.74 -0.59
C ARG A 301 -16.76 -38.75 0.50
N GLY A 302 -16.40 -38.35 1.70
CA GLY A 302 -16.14 -39.25 2.83
C GLY A 302 -17.28 -40.27 3.03
N PRO A 303 -18.55 -39.86 3.08
CA PRO A 303 -19.67 -40.79 3.26
C PRO A 303 -19.89 -41.73 2.06
N GLN A 304 -19.62 -41.29 0.83
CA GLN A 304 -19.79 -42.12 -0.38
C GLN A 304 -18.64 -43.18 -0.51
N MET A 305 -17.43 -42.82 -0.13
CA MET A 305 -16.30 -43.71 -0.18
C MET A 305 -16.37 -44.81 0.91
N GLN A 306 -16.85 -44.44 2.12
CA GLN A 306 -17.15 -45.43 3.17
C GLN A 306 -18.27 -46.41 2.75
N LYS A 307 -19.33 -45.93 2.09
CA LYS A 307 -20.40 -46.78 1.53
C LYS A 307 -19.84 -47.76 0.48
N LYS A 308 -19.01 -47.28 -0.45
CA LYS A 308 -18.38 -48.15 -1.48
C LYS A 308 -17.37 -49.15 -0.89
N LEU A 309 -16.63 -48.81 0.15
CA LEU A 309 -15.74 -49.71 0.87
C LEU A 309 -16.54 -50.75 1.67
N ALA A 310 -17.64 -50.36 2.34
CA ALA A 310 -18.53 -51.25 3.04
C ALA A 310 -19.24 -52.22 2.06
N GLU A 311 -19.68 -51.78 0.90
CA GLU A 311 -20.24 -52.64 -0.15
C GLU A 311 -19.20 -53.64 -0.73
N LYS A 312 -17.95 -53.17 -0.95
CA LYS A 312 -16.86 -54.07 -1.38
C LYS A 312 -16.52 -55.10 -0.31
N ALA A 313 -16.48 -54.72 0.96
CA ALA A 313 -16.25 -55.62 2.07
C ALA A 313 -17.38 -56.67 2.23
N LEU A 314 -18.65 -56.21 2.07
CA LEU A 314 -19.80 -57.11 2.05
C LEU A 314 -19.78 -58.08 0.86
N LYS A 315 -19.40 -57.66 -0.32
CA LYS A 315 -19.26 -58.52 -1.52
C LYS A 315 -18.12 -59.54 -1.31
N ALA A 316 -16.97 -59.13 -0.77
CA ALA A 316 -15.85 -60.03 -0.50
C ALA A 316 -16.19 -61.07 0.60
N ASN A 317 -16.96 -60.69 1.62
CA ASN A 317 -17.44 -61.63 2.63
C ASN A 317 -18.49 -62.61 2.06
N ASN A 318 -19.34 -62.17 1.17
CA ASN A 318 -20.33 -63.03 0.53
C ASN A 318 -19.71 -64.00 -0.49
N GLU A 319 -18.61 -63.65 -1.12
CA GLU A 319 -17.81 -64.54 -1.96
C GLU A 319 -17.04 -65.57 -1.13
N ARG A 320 -16.49 -65.18 0.03
CA ARG A 320 -15.86 -66.15 0.99
C ARG A 320 -16.86 -67.14 1.51
N SER A 321 -18.07 -66.74 1.86
CA SER A 321 -19.11 -67.64 2.38
C SER A 321 -19.65 -68.65 1.33
N LYS A 322 -19.48 -68.35 0.03
CA LYS A 322 -19.84 -69.25 -1.07
C LYS A 322 -18.83 -70.39 -1.30
N TYR A 323 -17.58 -70.25 -0.80
CA TYR A 323 -16.54 -71.28 -0.95
C TYR A 323 -16.37 -72.17 0.29
N GLU A 324 -16.98 -71.84 1.42
CA GLU A 324 -17.04 -72.73 2.56
C GLU A 324 -18.36 -73.54 2.59
N LYS A 325 -18.44 -74.57 1.75
CA LYS A 325 -19.40 -75.66 1.95
C LYS A 325 -18.87 -76.54 3.10
N PRO A 326 -19.66 -76.85 4.15
CA PRO A 326 -19.24 -77.76 5.21
C PRO A 326 -19.24 -79.16 4.67
N LYS A 327 -18.05 -79.78 4.66
CA LYS A 327 -17.99 -81.26 4.61
C LYS A 327 -18.31 -81.79 6.01
N SER A 328 -19.48 -82.36 6.15
CA SER A 328 -19.84 -83.22 7.29
C SER A 328 -18.96 -84.40 7.27
N PHE A 329 -18.20 -84.62 8.28
CA PHE A 329 -17.72 -85.94 8.67
C PHE A 329 -17.82 -86.09 10.19
N LEU A 330 -18.66 -87.02 10.62
CA LEU A 330 -18.78 -87.58 11.98
C LEU A 330 -17.49 -88.29 12.35
N GLU A 331 -16.93 -87.95 13.49
CA GLU A 331 -16.46 -88.97 14.43
C GLU A 331 -16.12 -88.33 15.75
N GLY A 332 -16.70 -88.91 16.82
CA GLY A 332 -16.45 -88.50 18.16
C GLY A 332 -15.15 -89.12 18.73
N VAL A 333 -14.47 -88.28 19.49
CA VAL A 333 -13.58 -88.79 20.56
C VAL A 333 -13.58 -87.76 21.68
N ASN A 334 -14.02 -88.27 22.86
CA ASN A 334 -13.80 -87.67 24.16
C ASN A 334 -12.30 -87.46 24.44
N CYS A 335 -11.91 -86.32 24.93
CA CYS A 335 -10.78 -86.16 25.79
C CYS A 335 -10.92 -84.96 26.74
N LYS A 336 -10.65 -85.28 27.95
CA LYS A 336 -10.69 -84.50 29.17
C LYS A 336 -9.67 -83.33 29.20
N PHE A 337 -10.10 -82.27 29.83
CA PHE A 337 -9.41 -81.47 30.82
C PHE A 337 -7.87 -81.42 30.85
N SER A 338 -7.31 -80.24 30.67
CA SER A 338 -6.37 -79.68 31.65
C SER A 338 -6.23 -78.14 31.40
N SER A 339 -6.47 -77.39 32.48
CA SER A 339 -6.25 -75.97 32.60
C SER A 339 -4.77 -75.62 32.56
N LEU A 340 -4.42 -74.59 31.82
CA LEU A 340 -3.22 -73.84 32.08
C LEU A 340 -3.56 -72.32 31.91
N LYS A 341 -3.58 -71.76 33.11
CA LYS A 341 -3.59 -70.30 33.25
C LYS A 341 -2.28 -69.73 32.69
N GLN A 342 -2.36 -68.82 31.76
CA GLN A 342 -1.28 -67.88 31.56
C GLN A 342 -1.87 -66.50 31.37
N SER A 343 -1.62 -65.66 32.38
CA SER A 343 -1.99 -64.31 32.52
C SER A 343 -1.23 -63.44 31.50
N ASN A 344 -1.95 -62.71 30.66
CA ASN A 344 -1.42 -61.51 30.07
C ASN A 344 -2.38 -60.35 30.41
N GLN A 345 -1.91 -59.56 31.35
CA GLN A 345 -2.53 -58.30 31.73
C GLN A 345 -2.43 -57.35 30.54
N VAL A 346 -3.56 -57.08 29.87
CA VAL A 346 -3.76 -55.87 29.11
C VAL A 346 -4.55 -54.94 29.99
N GLN A 347 -3.85 -53.93 30.49
CA GLN A 347 -4.42 -52.84 31.32
C GLN A 347 -5.33 -51.97 30.46
N GLY A 348 -6.60 -52.30 30.42
CA GLY A 348 -7.62 -51.42 29.88
C GLY A 348 -7.91 -50.31 30.90
N ARG A 349 -7.49 -49.10 30.61
CA ARG A 349 -7.90 -47.88 31.35
C ARG A 349 -9.39 -47.65 31.11
N ARG A 350 -10.21 -47.95 32.11
CA ARG A 350 -11.59 -47.49 32.18
C ARG A 350 -11.57 -46.00 32.57
N HIS A 351 -11.98 -45.17 31.67
CA HIS A 351 -12.36 -43.79 32.01
C HIS A 351 -13.69 -43.83 32.78
N SER A 352 -13.66 -43.52 34.06
CA SER A 352 -14.88 -43.26 34.82
C SER A 352 -15.23 -41.76 34.62
N GLN A 353 -16.27 -41.49 33.88
CA GLN A 353 -16.90 -40.19 33.87
C GLN A 353 -17.65 -39.99 35.18
N ARG A 354 -17.31 -38.99 35.95
CA ARG A 354 -18.12 -38.54 37.08
C ARG A 354 -19.16 -37.56 36.55
N VAL A 355 -20.41 -37.93 36.73
CA VAL A 355 -21.59 -37.09 36.42
C VAL A 355 -22.15 -36.63 37.76
N ASP A 356 -22.52 -35.38 37.90
CA ASP A 356 -23.15 -34.85 39.10
C ASP A 356 -24.60 -35.34 39.22
N SER A 357 -25.23 -35.07 40.36
CA SER A 357 -26.59 -35.50 40.66
C SER A 357 -27.69 -34.81 39.78
N GLN A 358 -27.29 -33.97 38.83
CA GLN A 358 -28.14 -33.30 37.86
C GLN A 358 -27.85 -33.64 36.38
N GLY A 359 -26.89 -34.59 36.13
CA GLY A 359 -26.64 -35.10 34.79
C GLY A 359 -25.64 -34.31 33.95
N ASN A 360 -24.87 -33.36 34.51
CA ASN A 360 -23.91 -32.55 33.79
C ASN A 360 -22.51 -33.16 33.86
N ILE A 361 -21.79 -33.17 32.73
CA ILE A 361 -20.42 -33.69 32.61
C ILE A 361 -19.45 -32.62 33.10
N LEU A 362 -18.74 -32.88 34.19
CA LEU A 362 -17.64 -32.05 34.69
C LEU A 362 -16.39 -32.28 33.86
N LEU A 363 -15.98 -31.28 33.08
CA LEU A 363 -14.69 -31.22 32.40
C LEU A 363 -13.57 -30.99 33.43
N THR A 364 -12.79 -32.03 33.74
CA THR A 364 -11.56 -31.89 34.51
C THR A 364 -10.43 -31.41 33.59
N THR A 365 -9.87 -30.26 33.91
CA THR A 365 -8.64 -29.71 33.35
C THR A 365 -7.48 -30.70 33.56
N LEU A 366 -6.73 -31.00 32.49
CA LEU A 366 -5.46 -31.73 32.57
C LEU A 366 -4.39 -30.78 33.11
N GLU A 367 -3.98 -30.99 34.35
CA GLU A 367 -2.73 -30.43 34.86
C GLU A 367 -1.55 -31.29 34.36
N ILE A 368 -0.72 -30.68 33.51
CA ILE A 368 0.58 -31.24 33.15
C ILE A 368 1.60 -30.65 34.13
N HIS A 369 2.03 -31.44 35.12
CA HIS A 369 3.22 -31.14 35.88
C HIS A 369 4.46 -31.35 35.02
N ASN A 370 5.15 -30.24 34.67
CA ASN A 370 6.57 -30.28 34.32
C ASN A 370 7.34 -29.60 35.49
N GLU A 371 7.99 -30.42 36.29
CA GLU A 371 9.10 -29.97 37.13
C GLU A 371 10.28 -29.60 36.23
N VAL A 372 10.76 -28.38 36.30
CA VAL A 372 12.20 -28.02 36.39
C VAL A 372 12.30 -26.47 36.60
N GLY A 373 12.87 -26.06 37.75
CA GLY A 373 13.82 -24.93 37.88
C GLY A 373 13.28 -23.51 37.94
N SER A 374 13.10 -23.06 39.19
CA SER A 374 13.30 -21.73 39.75
C SER A 374 13.88 -20.62 38.84
N ASN A 375 13.20 -19.45 38.77
CA ASN A 375 13.69 -18.19 39.32
C ASN A 375 12.59 -17.12 39.29
N GLU A 376 12.48 -16.44 40.45
CA GLU A 376 11.60 -15.32 40.76
C GLU A 376 11.86 -14.11 39.85
N ILE A 377 10.82 -13.43 39.42
CA ILE A 377 10.73 -11.95 39.48
C ILE A 377 9.25 -11.57 39.63
N THR A 378 8.99 -11.00 40.79
CA THR A 378 7.76 -10.32 41.19
C THR A 378 7.56 -9.03 40.41
N THR A 379 6.39 -8.82 39.83
CA THR A 379 5.77 -7.49 39.75
C THR A 379 4.25 -7.60 39.76
N THR A 380 3.72 -7.09 40.82
CA THR A 380 2.32 -6.75 41.08
C THR A 380 1.85 -5.65 40.13
N LEU A 381 0.67 -5.82 39.52
CA LEU A 381 -0.27 -4.72 39.30
C LEU A 381 -1.67 -5.27 39.12
N SER A 382 -2.49 -4.94 40.08
CA SER A 382 -3.94 -5.03 40.14
C SER A 382 -4.55 -4.08 39.09
N GLU A 383 -5.60 -4.53 38.39
CA GLU A 383 -6.85 -3.76 38.33
C GLU A 383 -7.98 -4.53 37.64
N THR A 384 -9.06 -4.52 38.33
CA THR A 384 -10.45 -4.89 38.07
C THR A 384 -11.03 -4.24 36.80
N HIS A 385 -11.80 -4.93 35.96
CA HIS A 385 -13.23 -4.66 35.82
C HIS A 385 -13.93 -5.49 34.71
N ASN A 386 -15.06 -6.04 35.16
CA ASN A 386 -16.34 -6.29 34.48
C ASN A 386 -16.45 -7.28 33.33
N SER A 387 -17.00 -8.41 33.75
CA SER A 387 -17.78 -9.37 32.99
C SER A 387 -19.03 -8.75 32.35
N SER A 388 -19.27 -9.07 31.10
CA SER A 388 -20.61 -9.17 30.55
C SER A 388 -20.74 -10.50 29.82
N SER A 389 -21.48 -11.39 30.46
CA SER A 389 -21.92 -12.69 29.95
C SER A 389 -22.94 -12.49 28.82
N MET A 390 -22.62 -13.01 27.62
CA MET A 390 -23.64 -13.28 26.62
C MET A 390 -24.07 -14.74 26.73
N VAL A 391 -25.32 -14.90 27.13
CA VAL A 391 -26.08 -16.17 27.12
C VAL A 391 -26.48 -16.45 25.67
N PHE A 392 -26.03 -17.55 25.09
CA PHE A 392 -26.57 -18.09 23.84
C PHE A 392 -27.60 -19.15 24.20
N ASP A 393 -28.86 -18.85 23.83
CA ASP A 393 -29.99 -19.73 23.95
C ASP A 393 -29.96 -20.80 22.85
N ASN A 394 -30.05 -22.05 23.25
CA ASN A 394 -29.98 -23.21 22.37
C ASN A 394 -31.39 -23.79 22.23
N SER A 395 -32.13 -23.33 21.24
CA SER A 395 -33.45 -23.92 20.90
C SER A 395 -33.36 -24.86 19.71
N GLY A 396 -33.53 -26.07 19.98
CA GLY A 396 -34.09 -27.26 19.41
C GLY A 396 -34.27 -27.37 17.87
N ILE A 397 -33.63 -28.37 17.29
CA ILE A 397 -34.07 -28.97 16.03
C ILE A 397 -34.47 -30.42 16.34
N GLN A 398 -35.79 -30.67 16.32
CA GLN A 398 -36.38 -32.00 16.38
C GLN A 398 -36.25 -32.70 15.00
N TYR A 399 -35.65 -33.88 15.00
CA TYR A 399 -35.75 -34.80 13.86
C TYR A 399 -37.01 -35.63 13.94
N ARG A 400 -37.92 -35.44 13.01
CA ARG A 400 -39.12 -36.25 12.83
C ARG A 400 -38.81 -37.47 11.96
N LYS A 401 -38.95 -38.66 12.56
CA LYS A 401 -38.85 -39.98 11.90
C LYS A 401 -40.21 -40.23 11.20
N GLN A 402 -40.21 -40.47 9.91
CA GLN A 402 -41.38 -40.99 9.22
C GLN A 402 -41.02 -42.27 8.46
N SER A 403 -41.79 -43.28 8.78
CA SER A 403 -41.82 -44.67 8.31
C SER A 403 -42.39 -44.78 6.89
N ALA A 404 -41.98 -45.87 6.23
CA ALA A 404 -42.43 -46.29 4.91
C ALA A 404 -43.90 -46.71 4.85
N PRO A 405 -44.43 -46.88 3.61
CA PRO A 405 -44.92 -48.23 3.26
C PRO A 405 -44.50 -48.71 1.87
N GLN A 406 -44.60 -50.05 1.74
CA GLN A 406 -44.50 -50.92 0.60
C GLN A 406 -45.51 -50.63 -0.50
N ASP A 407 -45.20 -50.92 -1.77
CA ASP A 407 -45.78 -51.98 -2.55
C ASP A 407 -45.22 -52.04 -3.99
N SER A 408 -44.79 -53.18 -4.38
CA SER A 408 -45.20 -54.16 -5.40
C SER A 408 -45.26 -53.69 -6.87
N GLY A 409 -44.60 -54.50 -7.70
CA GLY A 409 -45.07 -54.74 -9.07
C GLY A 409 -44.00 -54.80 -10.17
N ARG A 410 -43.39 -55.90 -10.39
CA ARG A 410 -43.53 -56.86 -11.51
C ARG A 410 -43.00 -56.48 -12.90
N LEU A 411 -42.21 -57.45 -13.44
CA LEU A 411 -42.10 -57.98 -14.83
C LEU A 411 -41.15 -57.22 -15.80
N SER A 412 -40.08 -57.80 -16.17
CA SER A 412 -39.69 -58.92 -17.06
C SER A 412 -39.33 -58.48 -18.50
N LEU A 413 -38.38 -59.23 -19.03
CA LEU A 413 -37.97 -59.57 -20.41
C LEU A 413 -36.82 -58.77 -21.00
N ASP A 414 -35.63 -59.39 -21.00
CA ASP A 414 -35.06 -60.28 -22.03
C ASP A 414 -34.82 -59.61 -23.42
N ARG A 415 -33.60 -59.55 -23.87
CA ARG A 415 -33.01 -60.21 -25.04
C ARG A 415 -31.68 -59.63 -25.51
N ASN A 416 -30.77 -60.58 -25.65
CA ASN A 416 -29.55 -60.60 -26.43
C ASN A 416 -29.54 -59.76 -27.72
N ALA A 417 -28.36 -59.16 -27.98
CA ALA A 417 -27.75 -59.23 -29.33
C ALA A 417 -26.25 -58.85 -29.30
N HIS A 418 -25.45 -59.84 -29.64
CA HIS A 418 -24.06 -59.69 -30.10
C HIS A 418 -23.97 -58.77 -31.34
N LEU A 419 -23.03 -57.85 -31.36
CA LEU A 419 -22.43 -57.41 -32.62
C LEU A 419 -21.00 -56.91 -32.38
N LYS A 420 -20.06 -57.77 -32.81
CA LYS A 420 -18.64 -57.37 -33.02
C LYS A 420 -18.61 -56.33 -34.12
N LYS A 421 -17.99 -55.17 -33.84
CA LYS A 421 -17.48 -54.29 -34.89
C LYS A 421 -16.04 -53.87 -34.54
N THR A 422 -15.13 -54.55 -35.23
CA THR A 422 -13.74 -54.10 -35.42
C THR A 422 -13.75 -52.74 -36.12
N ARG A 423 -13.15 -51.74 -35.45
CA ARG A 423 -12.88 -50.44 -36.07
C ARG A 423 -11.42 -50.05 -35.93
N LEU A 424 -10.82 -49.81 -37.06
CA LEU A 424 -9.45 -49.39 -37.30
C LEU A 424 -9.01 -48.26 -36.34
N ARG A 425 -7.84 -48.47 -35.78
CA ARG A 425 -7.12 -47.53 -34.91
C ARG A 425 -6.42 -46.48 -35.78
N ARG A 426 -7.07 -45.35 -36.02
CA ARG A 426 -6.41 -44.15 -36.54
C ARG A 426 -5.63 -43.50 -35.39
N ARG A 427 -4.31 -43.58 -35.47
CA ARG A 427 -3.37 -42.93 -34.57
C ARG A 427 -3.39 -41.43 -34.88
N SER A 428 -4.19 -40.65 -34.18
CA SER A 428 -4.01 -39.19 -34.06
C SER A 428 -3.24 -38.91 -32.80
N SER A 429 -2.04 -38.40 -32.95
CA SER A 429 -1.23 -37.85 -31.87
C SER A 429 -1.88 -36.55 -31.41
N GLN A 430 -2.91 -36.61 -30.59
CA GLN A 430 -3.38 -35.49 -29.81
C GLN A 430 -2.54 -35.44 -28.55
N LEU A 431 -1.82 -34.33 -28.35
CA LEU A 431 -1.34 -33.90 -27.05
C LEU A 431 -2.55 -33.85 -26.10
N LYS A 432 -2.81 -34.95 -25.40
CA LYS A 432 -3.75 -34.95 -24.28
C LYS A 432 -3.11 -34.12 -23.17
N ILE A 433 -3.45 -32.86 -23.10
CA ILE A 433 -3.35 -32.10 -21.86
C ILE A 433 -4.21 -32.90 -20.86
N LYS A 434 -3.57 -33.61 -19.96
CA LYS A 434 -4.24 -34.28 -18.85
C LYS A 434 -4.84 -33.17 -17.99
N ILE A 435 -6.10 -32.85 -18.22
CA ILE A 435 -6.88 -32.04 -17.28
C ILE A 435 -6.86 -32.83 -15.97
N PRO A 436 -6.38 -32.24 -14.86
CA PRO A 436 -6.32 -32.94 -13.57
C PRO A 436 -7.72 -33.42 -13.21
N ASP A 437 -7.80 -34.66 -12.76
CA ASP A 437 -9.04 -35.19 -12.19
C ASP A 437 -9.37 -34.31 -10.97
N LEU A 438 -10.33 -33.41 -11.11
CA LEU A 438 -10.85 -32.53 -10.04
C LEU A 438 -11.37 -33.33 -8.84
N THR A 439 -11.22 -34.63 -8.87
CA THR A 439 -11.64 -35.57 -7.86
C THR A 439 -10.52 -36.03 -6.95
N ASP A 440 -9.27 -35.71 -7.28
CA ASP A 440 -8.10 -36.03 -6.46
C ASP A 440 -7.66 -34.79 -5.70
N VAL A 441 -7.94 -34.76 -4.41
CA VAL A 441 -7.60 -33.65 -3.47
C VAL A 441 -6.11 -33.35 -3.49
N ASN A 442 -5.27 -34.40 -3.53
CA ASN A 442 -3.82 -34.24 -3.63
C ASN A 442 -3.39 -33.65 -4.98
N GLY A 443 -4.18 -33.93 -6.05
CA GLY A 443 -3.96 -33.38 -7.36
C GLY A 443 -4.19 -31.86 -7.38
N ILE A 444 -5.22 -31.37 -6.72
CA ILE A 444 -5.54 -29.94 -6.65
C ILE A 444 -4.42 -29.17 -5.95
N ASP A 445 -4.05 -29.57 -4.73
CA ASP A 445 -2.95 -28.93 -3.97
C ASP A 445 -1.63 -28.95 -4.77
N ARG A 446 -1.33 -30.03 -5.50
CA ARG A 446 -0.11 -30.14 -6.32
C ARG A 446 -0.10 -29.16 -7.49
N TRP A 447 -1.25 -28.93 -8.13
CA TRP A 447 -1.37 -27.93 -9.21
C TRP A 447 -1.34 -26.52 -8.67
N SER A 448 -1.98 -26.26 -7.53
CA SER A 448 -1.97 -24.95 -6.87
C SER A 448 -0.56 -24.48 -6.51
N ARG A 449 0.33 -25.40 -6.05
CA ARG A 449 1.75 -25.12 -5.78
C ARG A 449 2.53 -24.59 -6.99
N ILE A 450 2.07 -24.86 -8.22
CA ILE A 450 2.73 -24.42 -9.45
C ILE A 450 2.00 -23.21 -10.04
N ILE A 451 0.67 -23.25 -10.10
CA ILE A 451 -0.14 -22.24 -10.76
C ILE A 451 -0.05 -20.91 -10.02
N PHE A 452 -0.22 -20.89 -8.69
CA PHE A 452 -0.21 -19.64 -7.93
C PHE A 452 1.10 -18.86 -8.06
N PRO A 453 2.29 -19.46 -7.84
CA PRO A 453 3.54 -18.76 -8.04
C PRO A 453 3.77 -18.30 -9.50
N SER A 454 3.38 -19.12 -10.48
CA SER A 454 3.58 -18.79 -11.89
C SER A 454 2.71 -17.60 -12.31
N VAL A 455 1.43 -17.59 -11.95
CA VAL A 455 0.51 -16.50 -12.27
C VAL A 455 0.88 -15.23 -11.50
N PHE A 456 1.32 -15.35 -10.25
CA PHE A 456 1.80 -14.21 -9.47
C PHE A 456 3.10 -13.61 -10.04
N SER A 457 4.02 -14.44 -10.52
CA SER A 457 5.24 -13.96 -11.19
C SER A 457 4.89 -13.23 -12.50
N LEU A 458 3.94 -13.74 -13.26
CA LEU A 458 3.43 -13.06 -14.46
C LEU A 458 2.75 -11.73 -14.12
N PHE A 459 1.94 -11.69 -13.05
CA PHE A 459 1.32 -10.47 -12.55
C PHE A 459 2.37 -9.42 -12.17
N ASN A 460 3.42 -9.82 -11.43
CA ASN A 460 4.53 -8.92 -11.08
C ASN A 460 5.25 -8.40 -12.33
N LEU A 461 5.54 -9.28 -13.29
CA LEU A 461 6.21 -8.89 -14.54
C LEU A 461 5.39 -7.83 -15.29
N ILE A 462 4.09 -8.07 -15.48
CA ILE A 462 3.20 -7.14 -16.17
C ILE A 462 3.10 -5.81 -15.40
N TYR A 463 2.94 -5.87 -14.07
CA TYR A 463 2.84 -4.68 -13.23
C TYR A 463 4.08 -3.78 -13.34
N TRP A 464 5.27 -4.36 -13.17
CA TRP A 464 6.52 -3.61 -13.21
C TRP A 464 6.84 -3.09 -14.62
N LEU A 465 6.57 -3.87 -15.66
CA LEU A 465 6.74 -3.40 -17.05
C LEU A 465 5.79 -2.22 -17.37
N TYR A 466 4.58 -2.23 -16.87
CA TYR A 466 3.60 -1.17 -17.14
C TYR A 466 3.89 0.13 -16.39
N TYR A 467 4.34 0.05 -15.13
CA TYR A 467 4.50 1.25 -14.29
C TYR A 467 5.92 1.81 -14.27
N VAL A 468 6.96 1.03 -14.60
CA VAL A 468 8.35 1.51 -14.65
C VAL A 468 8.67 2.13 -16.02
N ASN A 469 8.06 1.63 -17.11
CA ASN A 469 8.13 2.25 -18.43
C ASN A 469 7.04 3.32 -18.59
#